data_54a5b8ce3319a4ef762f6911eb7df352
#
_entry.id   54a5b8ce3319a4ef762f6911eb7df352
#
_cell.length_a   1.000
_cell.length_b   1.000
_cell.length_c   1.000
_cell.angle_alpha   90.00
_cell.angle_beta   90.00
_cell.angle_gamma   90.00
#
_symmetry.space_group_name_H-M   'P 1'
#
loop_
_entity.id
_entity.type
_entity.pdbx_description
1 polymer ?
#
loop_
_entity_poly.entity_id
_entity_poly.type
_entity_poly.pdbx_seq_one_letter_code
_entity_poly.pdbx_strand_id
1 'polypeptide(L)'
;MIEPSIYKEVMGSFPSGVTVVTTLDADGAIVGITASAFSALSIDPALVLFCPNYESDTYPILRDSKRFAIHLLSADQKAEAYAFAGKGKDKANGIEWHLSELGNPLLAKATAIIECELWREYDGGDHAIIVGAVKNLILPEQALTPMIYHRGKLGALPDLA
;
A
#
# COMPACT_ATOMS: atom_id res chain seq x y z
N MET A 1 -0.69 -22.72 21.28
CA MET A 1 -0.76 -22.21 19.87
C MET A 1 -1.90 -21.21 19.78
N ILE A 2 -1.71 -20.12 19.06
CA ILE A 2 -2.75 -19.07 18.89
C ILE A 2 -3.70 -19.51 17.78
N GLU A 3 -5.01 -19.48 18.07
CA GLU A 3 -6.05 -19.75 17.08
C GLU A 3 -6.10 -18.62 16.03
N PRO A 4 -5.95 -18.91 14.72
CA PRO A 4 -5.92 -17.87 13.67
C PRO A 4 -7.17 -16.99 13.62
N SER A 5 -8.35 -17.54 13.95
CA SER A 5 -9.61 -16.79 13.98
C SER A 5 -9.60 -15.73 15.08
N ILE A 6 -9.14 -16.10 16.28
CA ILE A 6 -9.02 -15.19 17.43
C ILE A 6 -7.98 -14.09 17.12
N TYR A 7 -6.83 -14.48 16.54
CA TYR A 7 -5.81 -13.53 16.11
C TYR A 7 -6.40 -12.46 15.15
N LYS A 8 -7.11 -12.90 14.11
CA LYS A 8 -7.74 -12.00 13.13
C LYS A 8 -8.78 -11.08 13.76
N GLU A 9 -9.57 -11.59 14.70
CA GLU A 9 -10.58 -10.79 15.39
C GLU A 9 -9.93 -9.70 16.25
N VAL A 10 -8.89 -10.05 17.01
CA VAL A 10 -8.17 -9.10 17.86
C VAL A 10 -7.46 -8.05 17.00
N MET A 11 -6.71 -8.47 15.97
CA MET A 11 -6.00 -7.54 15.09
C MET A 11 -6.98 -6.66 14.29
N GLY A 12 -8.12 -7.21 13.88
CA GLY A 12 -9.19 -6.47 13.20
C GLY A 12 -9.85 -5.39 14.07
N SER A 13 -9.69 -5.44 15.38
CA SER A 13 -10.18 -4.41 16.30
C SER A 13 -9.35 -3.12 16.24
N PHE A 14 -8.14 -3.18 15.69
CA PHE A 14 -7.29 -2.02 15.49
C PHE A 14 -7.64 -1.35 14.14
N PRO A 15 -8.25 -0.15 14.16
CA PRO A 15 -8.54 0.55 12.92
C PRO A 15 -7.26 1.05 12.27
N SER A 16 -7.19 0.95 10.96
CA SER A 16 -6.04 1.42 10.18
C SER A 16 -6.49 2.24 8.97
N GLY A 17 -5.55 2.96 8.37
CA GLY A 17 -5.67 3.41 7.00
C GLY A 17 -5.59 2.23 6.03
N VAL A 18 -5.74 2.53 4.76
CA VAL A 18 -5.61 1.55 3.67
C VAL A 18 -4.60 2.08 2.68
N THR A 19 -3.66 1.22 2.27
CA THR A 19 -2.68 1.57 1.26
C THR A 19 -2.79 0.64 0.06
N VAL A 20 -2.41 1.16 -1.10
CA VAL A 20 -2.05 0.36 -2.28
C VAL A 20 -0.60 0.67 -2.62
N VAL A 21 0.23 -0.36 -2.68
CA VAL A 21 1.62 -0.25 -3.09
C VAL A 21 1.75 -0.73 -4.51
N THR A 22 2.27 0.10 -5.40
CA THR A 22 2.40 -0.20 -6.84
C THR A 22 3.85 -0.20 -7.29
N THR A 23 4.13 -0.98 -8.30
CA THR A 23 5.37 -0.95 -9.08
C THR A 23 5.07 -1.39 -10.51
N LEU A 24 6.10 -1.43 -11.36
CA LEU A 24 6.01 -1.99 -12.70
C LEU A 24 6.70 -3.35 -12.74
N ASP A 25 6.12 -4.28 -13.48
CA ASP A 25 6.80 -5.53 -13.82
C ASP A 25 7.85 -5.32 -14.94
N ALA A 26 8.50 -6.41 -15.34
CA ALA A 26 9.54 -6.37 -16.38
C ALA A 26 9.01 -5.93 -17.77
N ASP A 27 7.72 -6.09 -18.02
CA ASP A 27 7.05 -5.70 -19.26
C ASP A 27 6.47 -4.27 -19.20
N GLY A 28 6.65 -3.57 -18.08
CA GLY A 28 6.12 -2.23 -17.86
C GLY A 28 4.64 -2.18 -17.49
N ALA A 29 4.04 -3.32 -17.14
CA ALA A 29 2.69 -3.36 -16.62
C ALA A 29 2.65 -3.01 -15.14
N ILE A 30 1.60 -2.29 -14.74
CA ILE A 30 1.40 -1.97 -13.34
C ILE A 30 0.99 -3.22 -12.55
N VAL A 31 1.67 -3.43 -11.44
CA VAL A 31 1.32 -4.43 -10.43
C VAL A 31 1.21 -3.75 -9.08
N GLY A 32 0.47 -4.34 -8.16
CA GLY A 32 0.31 -3.75 -6.83
C GLY A 32 -0.37 -4.67 -5.84
N ILE A 33 -0.36 -4.24 -4.60
CA ILE A 33 -0.95 -4.95 -3.47
C ILE A 33 -1.66 -3.95 -2.55
N THR A 34 -2.83 -4.32 -2.06
CA THR A 34 -3.51 -3.60 -0.98
C THR A 34 -2.98 -4.06 0.36
N ALA A 35 -2.52 -3.13 1.19
CA ALA A 35 -1.98 -3.43 2.50
C ALA A 35 -2.49 -2.46 3.55
N SER A 36 -2.91 -2.97 4.70
CA SER A 36 -3.19 -2.19 5.91
C SER A 36 -1.98 -2.11 6.84
N ALA A 37 -1.04 -3.04 6.72
CA ALA A 37 0.20 -3.06 7.49
C ALA A 37 1.21 -2.06 6.92
N PHE A 38 1.04 -0.81 7.27
CA PHE A 38 1.88 0.32 6.89
C PHE A 38 2.21 1.16 8.12
N SER A 39 3.44 1.67 8.19
CA SER A 39 3.82 2.63 9.23
C SER A 39 4.89 3.61 8.74
N ALA A 40 4.79 4.85 9.20
CA ALA A 40 5.94 5.75 9.24
C ALA A 40 7.01 5.14 10.17
N LEU A 41 8.28 5.27 9.83
CA LEU A 41 9.37 4.65 10.57
C LEU A 41 10.39 5.67 11.04
N SER A 42 10.96 6.48 10.16
CA SER A 42 12.06 7.39 10.48
C SER A 42 11.94 8.69 9.69
N ILE A 43 12.39 9.78 10.29
CA ILE A 43 12.48 11.09 9.61
C ILE A 43 13.87 11.32 9.02
N ASP A 44 14.90 10.87 9.70
CA ASP A 44 16.28 11.04 9.24
C ASP A 44 17.08 9.74 9.45
N PRO A 45 17.35 8.97 8.37
CA PRO A 45 16.78 9.14 7.03
C PRO A 45 15.26 8.93 6.99
N ALA A 46 14.60 9.51 5.97
CA ALA A 46 13.16 9.37 5.81
C ALA A 46 12.80 7.94 5.34
N LEU A 47 12.17 7.17 6.21
CA LEU A 47 11.81 5.77 5.98
C LEU A 47 10.36 5.49 6.34
N VAL A 48 9.76 4.59 5.59
CA VAL A 48 8.46 3.98 5.86
C VAL A 48 8.56 2.47 5.75
N LEU A 49 7.56 1.73 6.27
CA LEU A 49 7.51 0.28 6.10
C LEU A 49 6.10 -0.19 5.75
N PHE A 50 6.01 -1.32 5.07
CA PHE A 50 4.80 -2.08 4.87
C PHE A 50 5.12 -3.58 4.84
N CYS A 51 4.10 -4.42 5.04
CA CYS A 51 4.32 -5.85 5.19
C CYS A 51 3.49 -6.65 4.17
N PRO A 52 4.05 -6.99 2.99
CA PRO A 52 3.39 -7.88 2.04
C PRO A 52 3.51 -9.34 2.48
N ASN A 53 2.49 -10.15 2.18
CA ASN A 53 2.55 -11.58 2.34
C ASN A 53 3.52 -12.20 1.31
N TYR A 54 4.31 -13.20 1.70
CA TYR A 54 5.23 -13.90 0.80
C TYR A 54 4.52 -14.61 -0.36
N GLU A 55 3.26 -15.01 -0.17
CA GLU A 55 2.45 -15.65 -1.21
C GLU A 55 1.83 -14.63 -2.21
N SER A 56 2.05 -13.34 -2.03
CA SER A 56 1.58 -12.32 -2.96
C SER A 56 2.30 -12.40 -4.30
N ASP A 57 1.55 -12.36 -5.39
CA ASP A 57 2.10 -12.31 -6.75
C ASP A 57 2.94 -11.05 -7.00
N THR A 58 2.67 -9.99 -6.25
CA THR A 58 3.34 -8.69 -6.39
C THR A 58 4.64 -8.61 -5.60
N TYR A 59 4.77 -9.37 -4.50
CA TYR A 59 5.94 -9.29 -3.62
C TYR A 59 7.27 -9.51 -4.34
N PRO A 60 7.47 -10.58 -5.15
CA PRO A 60 8.73 -10.78 -5.84
C PRO A 60 9.03 -9.66 -6.85
N ILE A 61 8.01 -9.09 -7.48
CA ILE A 61 8.17 -7.99 -8.43
C ILE A 61 8.58 -6.70 -7.70
N LEU A 62 7.97 -6.40 -6.55
CA LEU A 62 8.36 -5.27 -5.69
C LEU A 62 9.82 -5.36 -5.25
N ARG A 63 10.23 -6.55 -4.82
CA ARG A 63 11.61 -6.80 -4.41
C ARG A 63 12.61 -6.63 -5.54
N ASP A 64 12.28 -7.13 -6.72
CA ASP A 64 13.18 -7.11 -7.89
C ASP A 64 13.24 -5.72 -8.54
N SER A 65 12.14 -4.98 -8.58
CA SER A 65 12.09 -3.61 -9.11
C SER A 65 12.84 -2.61 -8.25
N LYS A 66 12.94 -2.86 -6.95
CA LYS A 66 13.58 -2.01 -5.93
C LYS A 66 13.03 -0.60 -5.81
N ARG A 67 11.90 -0.30 -6.45
CA ARG A 67 11.20 0.97 -6.38
C ARG A 67 9.69 0.74 -6.37
N PHE A 68 8.97 1.58 -5.67
CA PHE A 68 7.52 1.47 -5.54
C PHE A 68 6.90 2.78 -5.08
N ALA A 69 5.61 2.91 -5.28
CA ALA A 69 4.81 4.00 -4.74
C ALA A 69 3.78 3.47 -3.76
N ILE A 70 3.68 4.11 -2.59
CA ILE A 70 2.66 3.80 -1.59
C ILE A 70 1.60 4.88 -1.67
N HIS A 71 0.36 4.49 -1.94
CA HIS A 71 -0.80 5.36 -2.00
C HIS A 71 -1.60 5.23 -0.71
N LEU A 72 -1.75 6.32 0.02
CA LEU A 72 -2.68 6.39 1.15
C LEU A 72 -4.06 6.66 0.56
N LEU A 73 -4.94 5.66 0.57
CA LEU A 73 -6.19 5.73 -0.17
C LEU A 73 -7.19 6.73 0.43
N SER A 74 -7.91 7.40 -0.45
CA SER A 74 -9.10 8.17 -0.09
C SER A 74 -10.34 7.27 0.00
N ALA A 75 -11.37 7.76 0.68
CA ALA A 75 -12.64 7.03 0.83
C ALA A 75 -13.30 6.67 -0.52
N ASP A 76 -13.01 7.42 -1.58
CA ASP A 76 -13.54 7.19 -2.93
C ASP A 76 -12.81 6.10 -3.72
N GLN A 77 -11.73 5.54 -3.15
CA GLN A 77 -10.88 4.56 -3.82
C GLN A 77 -11.16 3.10 -3.42
N LYS A 78 -12.42 2.75 -3.14
CA LYS A 78 -12.79 1.35 -2.84
C LYS A 78 -12.51 0.41 -4.00
N ALA A 79 -12.71 0.88 -5.23
CA ALA A 79 -12.42 0.09 -6.43
C ALA A 79 -10.95 -0.29 -6.50
N GLU A 80 -10.04 0.63 -6.23
CA GLU A 80 -8.60 0.42 -6.19
C GLU A 80 -8.21 -0.54 -5.05
N ALA A 81 -8.78 -0.33 -3.86
CA ALA A 81 -8.53 -1.20 -2.72
C ALA A 81 -8.88 -2.67 -3.00
N TYR A 82 -10.03 -2.92 -3.59
CA TYR A 82 -10.45 -4.28 -3.96
C TYR A 82 -9.68 -4.84 -5.15
N ALA A 83 -9.40 -4.02 -6.15
CA ALA A 83 -8.66 -4.45 -7.34
C ALA A 83 -7.27 -5.00 -6.98
N PHE A 84 -6.52 -4.27 -6.17
CA PHE A 84 -5.16 -4.66 -5.77
C PHE A 84 -5.12 -5.66 -4.62
N ALA A 85 -6.24 -5.94 -3.96
CA ALA A 85 -6.35 -7.03 -2.97
C ALA A 85 -6.53 -8.41 -3.63
N GLY A 86 -6.94 -8.46 -4.89
CA GLY A 86 -7.12 -9.69 -5.65
C GLY A 86 -5.80 -10.33 -6.09
N LYS A 87 -5.94 -11.49 -6.73
CA LYS A 87 -4.82 -12.19 -7.40
C LYS A 87 -4.94 -12.03 -8.92
N GLY A 88 -3.84 -12.20 -9.64
CA GLY A 88 -3.78 -12.16 -11.09
C GLY A 88 -3.09 -10.93 -11.66
N LYS A 89 -3.00 -10.89 -12.99
CA LYS A 89 -2.18 -9.88 -13.70
C LYS A 89 -2.93 -8.59 -14.04
N ASP A 90 -4.27 -8.62 -14.11
CA ASP A 90 -5.08 -7.50 -14.64
C ASP A 90 -5.76 -6.70 -13.52
N LYS A 91 -5.12 -6.60 -12.34
CA LYS A 91 -5.67 -5.91 -11.17
C LYS A 91 -6.00 -4.44 -11.44
N ALA A 92 -5.20 -3.78 -12.26
CA ALA A 92 -5.35 -2.36 -12.56
C ALA A 92 -6.26 -2.08 -13.76
N ASN A 93 -6.93 -3.09 -14.32
CA ASN A 93 -7.82 -2.89 -15.45
C ASN A 93 -8.96 -1.93 -15.10
N GLY A 94 -9.07 -0.83 -15.86
CA GLY A 94 -10.04 0.24 -15.58
C GLY A 94 -9.64 1.22 -14.48
N ILE A 95 -8.47 1.07 -13.88
CA ILE A 95 -7.91 1.99 -12.87
C ILE A 95 -7.05 3.05 -13.58
N GLU A 96 -7.32 4.32 -13.29
CA GLU A 96 -6.54 5.45 -13.81
C GLU A 96 -5.20 5.56 -13.08
N TRP A 97 -4.12 5.60 -13.84
CA TRP A 97 -2.78 5.81 -13.32
C TRP A 97 -1.88 6.51 -14.35
N HIS A 98 -0.79 7.08 -13.91
CA HIS A 98 0.24 7.68 -14.76
C HIS A 98 1.63 7.36 -14.22
N LEU A 99 2.64 7.45 -15.09
CA LEU A 99 4.03 7.23 -14.71
C LEU A 99 4.63 8.50 -14.12
N SER A 100 5.27 8.40 -12.96
CA SER A 100 6.00 9.51 -12.35
C SER A 100 7.37 9.72 -12.99
N GLU A 101 8.01 10.84 -12.67
CA GLU A 101 9.41 11.11 -13.08
C GLU A 101 10.39 10.08 -12.51
N LEU A 102 10.08 9.51 -11.33
CA LEU A 102 10.88 8.43 -10.72
C LEU A 102 10.58 7.05 -11.30
N GLY A 103 9.64 6.95 -12.24
CA GLY A 103 9.30 5.72 -12.92
C GLY A 103 8.35 4.81 -12.14
N ASN A 104 7.60 5.36 -11.18
CA ASN A 104 6.57 4.61 -10.45
C ASN A 104 5.19 4.86 -11.04
N PRO A 105 4.32 3.83 -11.08
CA PRO A 105 2.92 4.03 -11.45
C PRO A 105 2.16 4.69 -10.30
N LEU A 106 1.57 5.86 -10.54
CA LEU A 106 0.82 6.62 -9.55
C LEU A 106 -0.67 6.57 -9.85
N LEU A 107 -1.46 6.16 -8.85
CA LEU A 107 -2.92 6.19 -8.89
C LEU A 107 -3.40 7.62 -8.64
N ALA A 108 -4.49 8.01 -9.31
CA ALA A 108 -5.16 9.28 -9.02
C ALA A 108 -5.94 9.22 -7.69
N LYS A 109 -6.24 10.39 -7.11
CA LYS A 109 -7.17 10.57 -5.98
C LYS A 109 -6.75 9.97 -4.64
N ALA A 110 -5.49 9.63 -4.43
CA ALA A 110 -4.97 9.27 -3.11
C ALA A 110 -4.88 10.49 -2.19
N THR A 111 -5.02 10.29 -0.88
CA THR A 111 -4.84 11.36 0.12
C THR A 111 -3.38 11.80 0.24
N ALA A 112 -2.46 10.91 -0.06
CA ALA A 112 -1.04 11.18 -0.23
C ALA A 112 -0.38 10.03 -0.98
N ILE A 113 0.75 10.30 -1.62
CA ILE A 113 1.58 9.30 -2.29
C ILE A 113 3.01 9.43 -1.80
N ILE A 114 3.63 8.29 -1.52
CA ILE A 114 5.00 8.19 -1.04
C ILE A 114 5.77 7.36 -2.07
N GLU A 115 6.70 7.95 -2.79
CA GLU A 115 7.56 7.21 -3.72
C GLU A 115 8.83 6.78 -3.00
N CYS A 116 9.17 5.50 -3.12
CA CYS A 116 10.25 4.88 -2.38
C CYS A 116 11.20 4.08 -3.27
N GLU A 117 12.42 3.95 -2.78
CA GLU A 117 13.34 2.88 -3.15
C GLU A 117 13.43 1.87 -2.00
N LEU A 118 13.62 0.60 -2.33
CA LEU A 118 13.83 -0.45 -1.33
C LEU A 118 15.09 -0.14 -0.51
N TRP A 119 14.90 0.07 0.79
CA TRP A 119 16.00 0.29 1.74
C TRP A 119 16.53 -1.03 2.28
N ARG A 120 15.66 -1.81 2.90
CA ARG A 120 15.95 -3.13 3.48
C ARG A 120 14.70 -3.99 3.52
N GLU A 121 14.93 -5.28 3.61
CA GLU A 121 13.90 -6.29 3.80
C GLU A 121 14.25 -7.14 5.01
N TYR A 122 13.24 -7.45 5.83
CA TYR A 122 13.38 -8.31 7.00
C TYR A 122 12.32 -9.40 6.98
N ASP A 123 12.66 -10.57 7.54
CA ASP A 123 11.70 -11.64 7.73
C ASP A 123 10.68 -11.29 8.82
N GLY A 124 9.43 -11.49 8.54
CA GLY A 124 8.29 -11.24 9.43
C GLY A 124 7.32 -12.43 9.56
N GLY A 125 7.81 -13.65 9.45
CA GLY A 125 6.99 -14.85 9.52
C GLY A 125 6.40 -15.23 8.16
N ASP A 126 5.09 -15.11 7.95
CA ASP A 126 4.43 -15.31 6.66
C ASP A 126 4.42 -14.03 5.79
N HIS A 127 4.99 -12.96 6.30
CA HIS A 127 5.14 -11.66 5.62
C HIS A 127 6.60 -11.22 5.59
N ALA A 128 6.95 -10.42 4.58
CA ALA A 128 8.17 -9.62 4.60
C ALA A 128 7.89 -8.28 5.29
N ILE A 129 8.89 -7.71 5.93
CA ILE A 129 8.90 -6.31 6.36
C ILE A 129 9.74 -5.55 5.33
N ILE A 130 9.08 -4.80 4.46
CA ILE A 130 9.73 -3.97 3.44
C ILE A 130 9.91 -2.56 3.99
N VAL A 131 11.16 -2.12 4.11
CA VAL A 131 11.48 -0.74 4.46
C VAL A 131 11.81 0.02 3.19
N GLY A 132 11.11 1.12 2.97
CA GLY A 132 11.32 2.03 1.85
C GLY A 132 12.02 3.31 2.26
N ALA A 133 13.07 3.69 1.51
CA ALA A 133 13.65 5.02 1.59
C ALA A 133 12.78 5.98 0.79
N VAL A 134 12.25 6.99 1.45
CA VAL A 134 11.37 7.99 0.84
C VAL A 134 12.17 8.88 -0.12
N LYS A 135 11.75 8.94 -1.37
CA LYS A 135 12.38 9.76 -2.43
C LYS A 135 11.53 10.95 -2.84
N ASN A 136 10.20 10.82 -2.75
CA ASN A 136 9.29 11.90 -3.09
C ASN A 136 7.99 11.74 -2.30
N LEU A 137 7.37 12.87 -1.98
CA LEU A 137 6.10 12.96 -1.26
C LEU A 137 5.14 13.83 -2.05
N ILE A 138 3.93 13.34 -2.28
CA ILE A 138 2.91 14.04 -3.07
C ILE A 138 1.64 14.18 -2.23
N LEU A 139 1.17 15.41 -2.10
CA LEU A 139 -0.13 15.74 -1.52
C LEU A 139 -1.05 16.29 -2.63
N PRO A 140 -2.35 15.99 -2.59
CA PRO A 140 -3.31 16.59 -3.50
C PRO A 140 -3.47 18.09 -3.18
N GLU A 141 -3.92 18.88 -4.15
CA GLU A 141 -4.19 20.33 -3.96
C GLU A 141 -5.24 20.57 -2.87
N GLN A 142 -6.23 19.70 -2.78
CA GLN A 142 -7.28 19.73 -1.76
C GLN A 142 -7.22 18.46 -0.93
N ALA A 143 -7.37 18.61 0.39
CA ALA A 143 -7.43 17.47 1.30
C ALA A 143 -8.62 16.55 0.95
N LEU A 144 -8.36 15.25 0.87
CA LEU A 144 -9.35 14.21 0.62
C LEU A 144 -9.64 13.45 1.91
N THR A 145 -10.86 12.93 2.03
CA THR A 145 -11.23 12.08 3.18
C THR A 145 -10.50 10.76 3.11
N PRO A 146 -9.73 10.36 4.14
CA PRO A 146 -9.03 9.09 4.14
C PRO A 146 -9.97 7.89 4.22
N MET A 147 -9.56 6.78 3.61
CA MET A 147 -10.18 5.48 3.80
C MET A 147 -9.70 4.84 5.09
N ILE A 148 -10.60 4.21 5.82
CA ILE A 148 -10.28 3.39 6.98
C ILE A 148 -10.73 1.94 6.79
N TYR A 149 -9.98 1.04 7.42
CA TYR A 149 -10.27 -0.37 7.51
C TYR A 149 -10.45 -0.76 8.98
N HIS A 150 -11.58 -1.38 9.29
CA HIS A 150 -11.89 -1.84 10.63
C HIS A 150 -12.79 -3.05 10.58
N ARG A 151 -12.37 -4.15 11.20
CA ARG A 151 -13.13 -5.41 11.30
C ARG A 151 -13.65 -5.91 9.93
N GLY A 152 -12.78 -5.91 8.92
CA GLY A 152 -13.10 -6.38 7.58
C GLY A 152 -13.93 -5.40 6.74
N LYS A 153 -14.16 -4.17 7.20
CA LYS A 153 -14.97 -3.17 6.51
C LYS A 153 -14.13 -1.96 6.13
N LEU A 154 -14.36 -1.47 4.91
CA LEU A 154 -13.82 -0.21 4.42
C LEU A 154 -14.84 0.91 4.66
N GLY A 155 -14.34 2.05 5.09
CA GLY A 155 -15.16 3.23 5.34
C GLY A 155 -14.39 4.52 5.15
N ALA A 156 -15.04 5.63 5.47
CA ALA A 156 -14.44 6.96 5.48
C ALA A 156 -14.11 7.39 6.92
N LEU A 157 -12.96 8.03 7.10
CA LEU A 157 -12.64 8.64 8.37
C LEU A 157 -13.66 9.77 8.65
N PRO A 158 -14.39 9.73 9.78
CA PRO A 158 -15.30 10.83 10.13
C PRO A 158 -14.49 12.08 10.54
N ASP A 159 -15.17 13.23 10.59
CA ASP A 159 -14.58 14.43 11.14
C ASP A 159 -14.21 14.19 12.61
N LEU A 160 -12.98 14.51 12.94
CA LEU A 160 -12.47 14.38 14.29
C LEU A 160 -12.63 15.72 15.03
N ALA A 161 -13.17 15.64 16.22
CA ALA A 161 -13.35 16.82 17.07
C ALA A 161 -12.01 17.31 17.66
#